data_afa0b9d9b43ef2621890ccd56e485924
#
_entry.id   afa0b9d9b43ef2621890ccd56e485924
#
_cell.length_a   1.000
_cell.length_b   1.000
_cell.length_c   1.000
_cell.angle_alpha   90.00
_cell.angle_beta   90.00
_cell.angle_gamma   90.00
#
_symmetry.space_group_name_H-M   'P 1'
#
loop_
_entity.id
_entity.type
_entity.pdbx_description
1 polymer ?
#
loop_
_entity_poly.entity_id
_entity_poly.type
_entity_poly.pdbx_seq_one_letter_code
_entity_poly.pdbx_strand_id
1 'polypeptide(L)'
;MNRKHLRKQIMGTLAASLLALPMVFGSAPMPTANASADLFGTIVGGIAAHSQLNAILHKYNDTESGRQEYLQEMKKQYGVNNDWELNQQLERIMTNLTAGIGAVDPTVYNKPYNYFINNQDSFNAFCTLGHNLSVNVGLYKVLTNEDEIAVVLGHELGHGQKDHPAKGARRSLNMEILGAATGSQAGALMAQVINNRNITKPMEREADALAFDYITHTNYNPGACAAVWQRVMDLSKSHPSAVNQFLSDHPADDSRRDTYSKKLTQYSDGHVTAQDGIVKVNTQVFTTPAAAGGMSAKERSYFVMGNLAAAYHNGQNKNAASADGNTVMLGNQPIMTCTSGDENADTLAQRLNKIK
;
A
#
# COMPACT_ATOMS: atom_id res chain seq x y z
N MET A 1 50.81 21.35 -12.47
CA MET A 1 50.34 20.66 -13.69
C MET A 1 48.96 20.11 -13.42
N ASN A 2 48.06 20.82 -13.79
CA ASN A 2 46.76 20.81 -14.49
C ASN A 2 45.72 19.80 -14.01
N ARG A 3 44.89 20.31 -13.09
CA ARG A 3 43.56 19.81 -12.76
C ARG A 3 42.52 20.37 -13.75
N LYS A 4 42.51 19.91 -15.01
CA LYS A 4 41.46 20.30 -15.97
C LYS A 4 41.31 19.23 -17.05
N HIS A 5 40.84 18.01 -16.73
CA HIS A 5 40.29 17.05 -17.69
C HIS A 5 39.62 15.89 -16.98
N LEU A 6 38.54 16.18 -16.20
CA LEU A 6 37.60 15.12 -15.77
C LEU A 6 36.23 15.70 -15.50
N ARG A 7 35.71 16.44 -16.47
CA ARG A 7 34.30 16.88 -16.46
C ARG A 7 33.78 16.88 -17.90
N LYS A 8 33.73 15.70 -18.53
CA LYS A 8 32.93 15.44 -19.73
C LYS A 8 32.93 13.94 -19.94
N GLN A 9 31.96 13.24 -19.39
CA GLN A 9 31.43 11.95 -19.80
C GLN A 9 30.62 11.33 -18.66
N ILE A 10 29.51 11.92 -18.28
CA ILE A 10 28.35 11.24 -17.72
C ILE A 10 27.15 12.01 -18.26
N MET A 11 26.93 11.92 -19.55
CA MET A 11 25.64 12.11 -20.21
C MET A 11 25.56 11.02 -21.27
N GLY A 12 24.96 9.95 -20.93
CA GLY A 12 24.82 8.80 -21.80
C GLY A 12 23.84 7.78 -21.22
N THR A 13 22.64 7.87 -21.75
CA THR A 13 21.69 6.77 -21.93
C THR A 13 20.99 6.24 -20.69
N LEU A 14 19.98 6.96 -20.23
CA LEU A 14 18.73 6.35 -19.78
C LEU A 14 18.00 5.88 -21.05
N ALA A 15 18.34 4.69 -21.52
CA ALA A 15 17.51 3.97 -22.46
C ALA A 15 16.34 3.38 -21.67
N ALA A 16 15.24 4.12 -21.59
CA ALA A 16 13.94 3.56 -21.28
C ALA A 16 13.62 2.57 -22.39
N SER A 17 13.74 1.28 -22.12
CA SER A 17 13.21 0.23 -23.00
C SER A 17 11.69 0.29 -22.94
N LEU A 18 11.11 1.13 -23.79
CA LEU A 18 9.70 1.07 -24.18
C LEU A 18 9.49 -0.24 -24.95
N LEU A 19 9.09 -1.28 -24.27
CA LEU A 19 8.43 -2.42 -24.93
C LEU A 19 7.02 -1.98 -25.28
N ALA A 20 6.88 -1.40 -26.48
CA ALA A 20 5.59 -1.15 -27.09
C ALA A 20 4.95 -2.49 -27.45
N LEU A 21 3.97 -2.94 -26.69
CA LEU A 21 3.06 -3.98 -27.12
C LEU A 21 2.15 -3.40 -28.23
N PRO A 22 2.05 -4.02 -29.42
CA PRO A 22 1.09 -3.59 -30.40
C PRO A 22 -0.32 -4.03 -29.97
N MET A 23 -1.07 -3.15 -29.33
CA MET A 23 -2.51 -3.33 -29.28
C MET A 23 -3.07 -3.01 -30.67
N VAL A 24 -3.53 -4.04 -31.38
CA VAL A 24 -4.26 -3.88 -32.64
C VAL A 24 -5.66 -3.37 -32.32
N PHE A 25 -5.79 -2.05 -32.22
CA PHE A 25 -7.10 -1.41 -32.34
C PHE A 25 -7.37 -1.19 -33.82
N GLY A 26 -8.54 -1.63 -34.27
CA GLY A 26 -9.00 -1.43 -35.63
C GLY A 26 -8.80 0.04 -36.07
N SER A 27 -8.14 0.21 -37.21
CA SER A 27 -7.78 1.49 -37.78
C SER A 27 -8.99 2.26 -38.24
N ALA A 28 -9.46 3.21 -37.46
CA ALA A 28 -10.16 4.37 -38.03
C ALA A 28 -9.09 5.39 -38.50
N PRO A 29 -9.22 5.99 -39.68
CA PRO A 29 -8.23 6.94 -40.17
C PRO A 29 -8.20 8.17 -39.26
N MET A 30 -7.03 8.47 -38.71
CA MET A 30 -6.78 9.70 -37.94
C MET A 30 -6.61 10.88 -38.91
N PRO A 31 -7.21 12.04 -38.64
CA PRO A 31 -6.89 13.23 -39.39
C PRO A 31 -5.46 13.69 -39.07
N THR A 32 -4.64 13.86 -40.08
CA THR A 32 -3.30 14.48 -39.99
C THR A 32 -3.49 15.96 -39.71
N ALA A 33 -3.29 16.38 -38.46
CA ALA A 33 -3.33 17.78 -38.08
C ALA A 33 -1.96 18.42 -38.33
N ASN A 34 -1.87 19.30 -39.33
CA ASN A 34 -0.80 20.30 -39.39
C ASN A 34 -1.00 21.29 -38.26
N ALA A 35 -0.03 21.36 -37.36
CA ALA A 35 -0.09 22.19 -36.15
C ALA A 35 0.14 23.66 -36.50
N SER A 36 -0.93 24.39 -36.77
CA SER A 36 -0.98 25.78 -36.38
C SER A 36 -1.66 25.86 -35.03
N ALA A 37 -1.00 26.48 -34.05
CA ALA A 37 -1.48 26.62 -32.69
C ALA A 37 -2.69 27.56 -32.64
N ASP A 38 -3.86 27.02 -32.99
CA ASP A 38 -5.12 27.71 -32.80
C ASP A 38 -5.70 27.21 -31.47
N LEU A 39 -6.00 28.16 -30.57
CA LEU A 39 -6.63 27.89 -29.27
C LEU A 39 -7.89 27.01 -29.42
N PHE A 40 -8.62 27.19 -30.52
CA PHE A 40 -9.80 26.41 -30.84
C PHE A 40 -9.45 24.94 -31.13
N GLY A 41 -8.40 24.67 -31.89
CA GLY A 41 -7.89 23.31 -32.17
C GLY A 41 -7.47 22.61 -30.89
N THR A 42 -6.81 23.30 -29.98
CA THR A 42 -6.39 22.77 -28.66
C THR A 42 -7.61 22.42 -27.78
N ILE A 43 -8.64 23.25 -27.77
CA ILE A 43 -9.88 22.99 -27.00
C ILE A 43 -10.63 21.78 -27.57
N VAL A 44 -10.79 21.69 -28.89
CA VAL A 44 -11.47 20.57 -29.56
C VAL A 44 -10.70 19.28 -29.38
N GLY A 45 -9.36 19.30 -29.49
CA GLY A 45 -8.50 18.16 -29.23
C GLY A 45 -8.59 17.71 -27.77
N GLY A 46 -8.65 18.64 -26.83
CA GLY A 46 -8.83 18.37 -25.40
C GLY A 46 -10.19 17.70 -25.10
N ILE A 47 -11.28 18.17 -25.69
CA ILE A 47 -12.62 17.57 -25.52
C ILE A 47 -12.64 16.14 -26.08
N ALA A 48 -12.04 15.89 -27.25
CA ALA A 48 -11.96 14.56 -27.84
C ALA A 48 -11.13 13.61 -26.95
N ALA A 49 -10.01 14.05 -26.41
CA ALA A 49 -9.17 13.26 -25.51
C ALA A 49 -9.91 12.91 -24.20
N HIS A 50 -10.64 13.86 -23.63
CA HIS A 50 -11.48 13.60 -22.45
C HIS A 50 -12.61 12.59 -22.75
N SER A 51 -13.25 12.68 -23.89
CA SER A 51 -14.30 11.75 -24.29
C SER A 51 -13.73 10.32 -24.45
N GLN A 52 -12.57 10.20 -25.09
CA GLN A 52 -11.87 8.90 -25.25
C GLN A 52 -11.45 8.33 -23.89
N LEU A 53 -10.86 9.14 -23.01
CA LEU A 53 -10.47 8.68 -21.66
C LEU A 53 -11.70 8.22 -20.88
N ASN A 54 -12.79 8.96 -20.90
CA ASN A 54 -14.02 8.56 -20.21
C ASN A 54 -14.59 7.25 -20.75
N ALA A 55 -14.55 7.02 -22.05
CA ALA A 55 -14.96 5.74 -22.65
C ALA A 55 -14.07 4.58 -22.19
N ILE A 56 -12.76 4.78 -22.12
CA ILE A 56 -11.78 3.82 -21.62
C ILE A 56 -12.03 3.51 -20.14
N LEU A 57 -12.17 4.55 -19.32
CA LEU A 57 -12.46 4.39 -17.90
C LEU A 57 -13.79 3.69 -17.66
N HIS A 58 -14.84 4.08 -18.40
CA HIS A 58 -16.12 3.39 -18.34
C HIS A 58 -15.98 1.91 -18.68
N LYS A 59 -15.27 1.58 -19.76
CA LYS A 59 -15.04 0.18 -20.14
C LYS A 59 -14.31 -0.59 -19.06
N TYR A 60 -13.12 -0.17 -18.70
CA TYR A 60 -12.19 -0.97 -17.88
C TYR A 60 -12.38 -0.80 -16.36
N ASN A 61 -13.03 0.28 -15.92
CA ASN A 61 -13.30 0.49 -14.51
C ASN A 61 -14.72 0.10 -14.10
N ASP A 62 -15.73 0.34 -14.96
CA ASP A 62 -17.12 0.29 -14.52
C ASP A 62 -17.89 -0.92 -15.07
N THR A 63 -17.44 -1.55 -16.19
CA THR A 63 -18.10 -2.74 -16.72
C THR A 63 -17.38 -4.02 -16.30
N GLU A 64 -18.14 -5.07 -15.93
CA GLU A 64 -17.54 -6.34 -15.50
C GLU A 64 -16.70 -6.97 -16.62
N SER A 65 -17.20 -7.00 -17.86
CA SER A 65 -16.44 -7.55 -19.00
C SER A 65 -15.11 -6.82 -19.24
N GLY A 66 -15.12 -5.49 -19.12
CA GLY A 66 -13.90 -4.69 -19.27
C GLY A 66 -12.92 -4.88 -18.11
N ARG A 67 -13.41 -4.99 -16.88
CA ARG A 67 -12.61 -5.31 -15.71
C ARG A 67 -11.87 -6.64 -15.88
N GLN A 68 -12.57 -7.67 -16.35
CA GLN A 68 -11.98 -8.99 -16.62
C GLN A 68 -11.01 -8.95 -17.81
N GLU A 69 -11.33 -8.25 -18.90
CA GLU A 69 -10.40 -8.04 -20.02
C GLU A 69 -9.10 -7.39 -19.54
N TYR A 70 -9.20 -6.33 -18.72
CA TYR A 70 -8.04 -5.64 -18.17
C TYR A 70 -7.21 -6.53 -17.23
N LEU A 71 -7.86 -7.33 -16.38
CA LEU A 71 -7.20 -8.34 -15.56
C LEU A 71 -6.37 -9.32 -16.39
N GLN A 72 -6.92 -9.81 -17.53
CA GLN A 72 -6.18 -10.72 -18.38
C GLN A 72 -4.96 -10.06 -19.04
N GLU A 73 -5.07 -8.79 -19.43
CA GLU A 73 -3.91 -8.05 -19.95
C GLU A 73 -2.84 -7.85 -18.88
N MET A 74 -3.22 -7.54 -17.65
CA MET A 74 -2.27 -7.46 -16.52
C MET A 74 -1.57 -8.81 -16.30
N LYS A 75 -2.32 -9.92 -16.30
CA LYS A 75 -1.75 -11.27 -16.15
C LYS A 75 -0.77 -11.63 -17.26
N LYS A 76 -1.05 -11.22 -18.51
CA LYS A 76 -0.10 -11.39 -19.62
C LYS A 76 1.16 -10.55 -19.45
N GLN A 77 1.00 -9.31 -19.01
CA GLN A 77 2.11 -8.36 -18.87
C GLN A 77 3.06 -8.73 -17.73
N TYR A 78 2.53 -9.08 -16.56
CA TYR A 78 3.32 -9.30 -15.35
C TYR A 78 3.59 -10.77 -15.04
N GLY A 79 2.96 -11.69 -15.76
CA GLY A 79 2.95 -13.12 -15.47
C GLY A 79 2.06 -13.44 -14.26
N VAL A 80 1.84 -14.73 -14.04
CA VAL A 80 1.05 -15.25 -12.91
C VAL A 80 1.93 -16.19 -12.11
N ASN A 81 2.03 -15.95 -10.81
CA ASN A 81 2.70 -16.85 -9.90
C ASN A 81 1.71 -17.91 -9.42
N ASN A 82 2.10 -19.18 -9.57
CA ASN A 82 1.26 -20.33 -9.22
C ASN A 82 1.70 -21.04 -7.93
N ASP A 83 2.53 -20.40 -7.11
CA ASP A 83 2.87 -20.92 -5.79
C ASP A 83 1.61 -21.09 -4.95
N TRP A 84 1.33 -22.34 -4.56
CA TRP A 84 0.09 -22.69 -3.89
C TRP A 84 -0.02 -22.03 -2.51
N GLU A 85 1.07 -22.02 -1.74
CA GLU A 85 1.08 -21.49 -0.37
C GLU A 85 0.85 -19.98 -0.36
N LEU A 86 1.54 -19.26 -1.25
CA LEU A 86 1.37 -17.80 -1.39
C LEU A 86 -0.05 -17.44 -1.87
N ASN A 87 -0.61 -18.20 -2.81
CA ASN A 87 -1.98 -17.94 -3.29
C ASN A 87 -3.02 -18.25 -2.20
N GLN A 88 -2.85 -19.28 -1.37
CA GLN A 88 -3.70 -19.54 -0.21
C GLN A 88 -3.58 -18.43 0.84
N GLN A 89 -2.38 -17.92 1.08
CA GLN A 89 -2.18 -16.78 1.98
C GLN A 89 -2.89 -15.52 1.44
N LEU A 90 -2.73 -15.21 0.15
CA LEU A 90 -3.42 -14.08 -0.47
C LEU A 90 -4.94 -14.21 -0.34
N GLU A 91 -5.50 -15.41 -0.58
CA GLU A 91 -6.94 -15.67 -0.45
C GLU A 91 -7.45 -15.40 0.97
N ARG A 92 -6.73 -15.87 2.00
CA ARG A 92 -7.09 -15.60 3.41
C ARG A 92 -7.07 -14.11 3.70
N ILE A 93 -6.01 -13.41 3.26
CA ILE A 93 -5.88 -11.97 3.49
C ILE A 93 -7.02 -11.22 2.80
N MET A 94 -7.30 -11.53 1.53
CA MET A 94 -8.35 -10.85 0.77
C MET A 94 -9.75 -11.12 1.34
N THR A 95 -10.01 -12.33 1.85
CA THR A 95 -11.26 -12.67 2.53
C THR A 95 -11.44 -11.82 3.78
N ASN A 96 -10.42 -11.75 4.65
CA ASN A 96 -10.47 -10.94 5.87
C ASN A 96 -10.59 -9.45 5.57
N LEU A 97 -9.81 -8.94 4.61
CA LEU A 97 -9.86 -7.53 4.23
C LEU A 97 -11.21 -7.16 3.60
N THR A 98 -11.78 -8.03 2.74
CA THR A 98 -13.11 -7.78 2.16
C THR A 98 -14.17 -7.66 3.24
N ALA A 99 -14.12 -8.52 4.28
CA ALA A 99 -15.01 -8.41 5.42
C ALA A 99 -14.78 -7.11 6.21
N GLY A 100 -13.52 -6.74 6.47
CA GLY A 100 -13.16 -5.49 7.14
C GLY A 100 -13.61 -4.24 6.36
N ILE A 101 -13.41 -4.24 5.03
CA ILE A 101 -13.91 -3.18 4.15
C ILE A 101 -15.43 -3.12 4.21
N GLY A 102 -16.11 -4.27 4.13
CA GLY A 102 -17.57 -4.36 4.17
C GLY A 102 -18.18 -3.82 5.45
N ALA A 103 -17.47 -3.87 6.57
CA ALA A 103 -17.88 -3.25 7.84
C ALA A 103 -17.81 -1.72 7.79
N VAL A 104 -16.89 -1.15 6.99
CA VAL A 104 -16.68 0.29 6.84
C VAL A 104 -17.45 0.84 5.62
N ASP A 105 -17.39 0.12 4.51
CA ASP A 105 -17.99 0.49 3.21
C ASP A 105 -18.58 -0.75 2.52
N PRO A 106 -19.88 -1.02 2.72
CA PRO A 106 -20.56 -2.17 2.12
C PRO A 106 -20.58 -2.19 0.58
N THR A 107 -20.23 -1.08 -0.08
CA THR A 107 -20.19 -1.02 -1.57
C THR A 107 -19.14 -1.94 -2.17
N VAL A 108 -18.18 -2.42 -1.38
CA VAL A 108 -17.19 -3.42 -1.80
C VAL A 108 -17.84 -4.68 -2.39
N TYR A 109 -19.00 -5.07 -1.89
CA TYR A 109 -19.74 -6.24 -2.39
C TYR A 109 -20.39 -6.01 -3.76
N ASN A 110 -20.61 -4.77 -4.16
CA ASN A 110 -21.19 -4.42 -5.47
C ASN A 110 -20.13 -4.46 -6.60
N LYS A 111 -18.85 -4.27 -6.23
CA LYS A 111 -17.72 -4.30 -7.16
C LYS A 111 -16.56 -5.06 -6.51
N PRO A 112 -16.64 -6.40 -6.45
CA PRO A 112 -15.62 -7.22 -5.81
C PRO A 112 -14.24 -7.03 -6.44
N TYR A 113 -13.19 -7.22 -5.66
CA TYR A 113 -11.81 -7.16 -6.15
C TYR A 113 -11.44 -8.42 -6.92
N ASN A 114 -10.76 -8.25 -8.04
CA ASN A 114 -9.97 -9.30 -8.68
C ASN A 114 -8.52 -9.18 -8.21
N TYR A 115 -7.84 -10.28 -7.95
CA TYR A 115 -6.47 -10.26 -7.47
C TYR A 115 -5.66 -11.45 -7.98
N PHE A 116 -4.35 -11.27 -8.04
CA PHE A 116 -3.41 -12.34 -8.37
C PHE A 116 -2.00 -11.97 -7.90
N ILE A 117 -1.15 -12.98 -7.69
CA ILE A 117 0.28 -12.80 -7.48
C ILE A 117 0.96 -12.82 -8.84
N ASN A 118 1.76 -11.82 -9.13
CA ASN A 118 2.58 -11.73 -10.33
C ASN A 118 4.02 -12.17 -10.08
N ASN A 119 4.82 -12.33 -11.16
CA ASN A 119 6.20 -12.82 -11.10
C ASN A 119 7.26 -11.72 -10.89
N GLN A 120 6.88 -10.50 -10.52
CA GLN A 120 7.84 -9.41 -10.30
C GLN A 120 8.54 -9.58 -8.95
N ASP A 121 9.88 -9.51 -8.96
CA ASP A 121 10.71 -9.67 -7.77
C ASP A 121 10.82 -8.42 -6.88
N SER A 122 10.31 -7.29 -7.34
CA SER A 122 10.33 -6.05 -6.56
C SER A 122 9.31 -6.08 -5.43
N PHE A 123 9.66 -5.46 -4.30
CA PHE A 123 8.75 -5.23 -3.18
C PHE A 123 7.68 -4.23 -3.61
N ASN A 124 6.50 -4.72 -3.99
CA ASN A 124 5.37 -3.88 -4.39
C ASN A 124 4.06 -4.66 -4.44
N ALA A 125 2.95 -3.95 -4.35
CA ALA A 125 1.62 -4.36 -4.75
C ALA A 125 0.92 -3.13 -5.34
N PHE A 126 -0.12 -3.33 -6.15
CA PHE A 126 -0.87 -2.20 -6.68
C PHE A 126 -2.30 -2.56 -7.05
N CYS A 127 -3.21 -1.66 -6.67
CA CYS A 127 -4.58 -1.66 -7.19
C CYS A 127 -4.67 -0.69 -8.38
N THR A 128 -5.42 -1.09 -9.40
CA THR A 128 -5.63 -0.30 -10.61
C THR A 128 -7.11 -0.28 -11.00
N LEU A 129 -7.42 0.17 -12.23
CA LEU A 129 -8.80 0.27 -12.71
C LEU A 129 -9.58 -1.03 -12.51
N GLY A 130 -10.87 -0.89 -12.24
CA GLY A 130 -11.79 -2.01 -12.14
C GLY A 130 -11.60 -2.87 -10.90
N HIS A 131 -11.03 -2.32 -9.81
CA HIS A 131 -10.70 -3.08 -8.60
C HIS A 131 -9.82 -4.31 -8.90
N ASN A 132 -8.82 -4.14 -9.78
CA ASN A 132 -7.83 -5.18 -10.07
C ASN A 132 -6.59 -4.96 -9.23
N LEU A 133 -6.28 -5.90 -8.34
CA LEU A 133 -5.12 -5.90 -7.45
C LEU A 133 -4.06 -6.86 -7.99
N SER A 134 -2.84 -6.39 -8.14
CA SER A 134 -1.69 -7.20 -8.50
C SER A 134 -0.65 -7.15 -7.38
N VAL A 135 -0.22 -8.31 -6.90
CA VAL A 135 0.73 -8.43 -5.81
C VAL A 135 2.02 -9.05 -6.35
N ASN A 136 3.14 -8.34 -6.22
CA ASN A 136 4.42 -8.86 -6.66
C ASN A 136 4.88 -10.00 -5.75
N VAL A 137 5.42 -11.07 -6.32
CA VAL A 137 6.02 -12.15 -5.52
C VAL A 137 7.14 -11.62 -4.61
N GLY A 138 7.82 -10.54 -5.02
CA GLY A 138 8.82 -9.84 -4.21
C GLY A 138 8.31 -9.26 -2.90
N LEU A 139 7.01 -8.97 -2.78
CA LEU A 139 6.41 -8.53 -1.51
C LEU A 139 6.58 -9.59 -0.42
N TYR A 140 6.31 -10.84 -0.74
CA TYR A 140 6.42 -11.98 0.18
C TYR A 140 7.87 -12.35 0.55
N LYS A 141 8.84 -11.92 -0.25
CA LYS A 141 10.27 -12.10 0.07
C LYS A 141 10.75 -11.14 1.18
N VAL A 142 10.08 -10.00 1.31
CA VAL A 142 10.42 -8.95 2.27
C VAL A 142 9.52 -9.00 3.51
N LEU A 143 8.21 -9.18 3.32
CA LEU A 143 7.24 -9.31 4.40
C LEU A 143 6.93 -10.77 4.62
N THR A 144 7.31 -11.27 5.79
CA THR A 144 7.01 -12.64 6.24
C THR A 144 5.87 -12.68 7.25
N ASN A 145 5.46 -11.53 7.75
CA ASN A 145 4.35 -11.40 8.68
C ASN A 145 3.05 -11.08 7.92
N GLU A 146 2.01 -11.88 8.12
CA GLU A 146 0.74 -11.76 7.40
C GLU A 146 0.01 -10.44 7.74
N ASP A 147 0.13 -9.94 8.98
CA ASP A 147 -0.47 -8.68 9.38
C ASP A 147 0.13 -7.49 8.57
N GLU A 148 1.44 -7.49 8.34
CA GLU A 148 2.10 -6.46 7.53
C GLU A 148 1.69 -6.54 6.06
N ILE A 149 1.58 -7.74 5.50
CA ILE A 149 1.07 -7.95 4.13
C ILE A 149 -0.36 -7.44 4.04
N ALA A 150 -1.21 -7.77 5.01
CA ALA A 150 -2.60 -7.30 5.04
C ALA A 150 -2.70 -5.77 5.08
N VAL A 151 -1.79 -5.08 5.79
CA VAL A 151 -1.75 -3.60 5.78
C VAL A 151 -1.43 -3.04 4.40
N VAL A 152 -0.40 -3.58 3.72
CA VAL A 152 -0.05 -3.14 2.36
C VAL A 152 -1.22 -3.37 1.41
N LEU A 153 -1.84 -4.55 1.45
CA LEU A 153 -3.00 -4.84 0.60
C LEU A 153 -4.20 -3.97 0.98
N GLY A 154 -4.47 -3.75 2.27
CA GLY A 154 -5.53 -2.85 2.75
C GLY A 154 -5.36 -1.41 2.24
N HIS A 155 -4.12 -0.92 2.16
CA HIS A 155 -3.78 0.37 1.57
C HIS A 155 -4.11 0.39 0.05
N GLU A 156 -3.71 -0.64 -0.69
CA GLU A 156 -4.03 -0.76 -2.12
C GLU A 156 -5.55 -0.84 -2.37
N LEU A 157 -6.26 -1.60 -1.53
CA LEU A 157 -7.72 -1.68 -1.61
C LEU A 157 -8.37 -0.33 -1.27
N GLY A 158 -7.77 0.47 -0.39
CA GLY A 158 -8.17 1.86 -0.13
C GLY A 158 -8.09 2.73 -1.39
N HIS A 159 -7.02 2.58 -2.19
CA HIS A 159 -6.93 3.24 -3.50
C HIS A 159 -8.04 2.79 -4.45
N GLY A 160 -8.38 1.49 -4.47
CA GLY A 160 -9.47 0.95 -5.27
C GLY A 160 -10.83 1.52 -4.86
N GLN A 161 -11.19 1.43 -3.57
CA GLN A 161 -12.48 1.92 -3.03
C GLN A 161 -12.71 3.41 -3.30
N LYS A 162 -11.64 4.20 -3.40
CA LYS A 162 -11.72 5.63 -3.71
C LYS A 162 -11.51 5.97 -5.18
N ASP A 163 -11.44 4.97 -6.06
CA ASP A 163 -11.18 5.17 -7.50
C ASP A 163 -9.95 6.06 -7.78
N HIS A 164 -8.92 5.98 -6.93
CA HIS A 164 -7.71 6.80 -7.11
C HIS A 164 -7.03 6.57 -8.45
N PRO A 165 -6.94 5.34 -9.01
CA PRO A 165 -6.38 5.11 -10.34
C PRO A 165 -7.13 5.88 -11.45
N ALA A 166 -8.46 5.87 -11.43
CA ALA A 166 -9.27 6.59 -12.41
C ALA A 166 -9.16 8.11 -12.23
N LYS A 167 -9.14 8.59 -10.99
CA LYS A 167 -8.91 10.02 -10.66
C LYS A 167 -7.51 10.47 -11.10
N GLY A 168 -6.50 9.66 -10.89
CA GLY A 168 -5.12 9.90 -11.34
C GLY A 168 -5.05 10.01 -12.86
N ALA A 169 -5.70 9.11 -13.58
CA ALA A 169 -5.77 9.14 -15.04
C ALA A 169 -6.40 10.43 -15.58
N ARG A 170 -7.52 10.85 -15.01
CA ARG A 170 -8.18 12.13 -15.38
C ARG A 170 -7.27 13.33 -15.09
N ARG A 171 -6.56 13.30 -13.97
CA ARG A 171 -5.62 14.35 -13.60
C ARG A 171 -4.44 14.44 -14.56
N SER A 172 -3.86 13.32 -14.97
CA SER A 172 -2.76 13.27 -15.94
C SER A 172 -3.18 13.90 -17.26
N LEU A 173 -4.34 13.54 -17.78
CA LEU A 173 -4.85 14.12 -19.02
C LEU A 173 -5.05 15.65 -18.91
N ASN A 174 -5.58 16.13 -17.79
CA ASN A 174 -5.75 17.58 -17.57
C ASN A 174 -4.41 18.32 -17.57
N MET A 175 -3.37 17.72 -16.98
CA MET A 175 -2.02 18.32 -16.96
C MET A 175 -1.39 18.31 -18.35
N GLU A 176 -1.58 17.25 -19.14
CA GLU A 176 -1.09 17.15 -20.51
C GLU A 176 -1.77 18.15 -21.45
N ILE A 177 -3.08 18.32 -21.33
CA ILE A 177 -3.84 19.31 -22.11
C ILE A 177 -3.35 20.73 -21.79
N LEU A 178 -3.01 21.01 -20.53
CA LEU A 178 -2.46 22.32 -20.12
C LEU A 178 -1.00 22.52 -20.56
N GLY A 179 -0.24 21.41 -20.75
CA GLY A 179 1.20 21.44 -21.06
C GLY A 179 1.58 21.19 -22.52
N ALA A 180 0.68 20.66 -23.34
CA ALA A 180 1.04 20.19 -24.68
C ALA A 180 0.09 20.67 -25.76
N ALA A 181 0.61 21.52 -26.63
CA ALA A 181 0.12 21.71 -27.99
C ALA A 181 0.57 20.59 -28.96
N THR A 182 0.83 19.35 -28.49
CA THR A 182 1.35 18.25 -29.32
C THR A 182 0.56 16.97 -29.08
N GLY A 183 -0.09 16.48 -30.15
CA GLY A 183 -0.99 15.33 -30.15
C GLY A 183 -0.38 14.06 -29.59
N SER A 184 -0.88 13.61 -28.45
CA SER A 184 -0.63 12.29 -27.91
C SER A 184 -1.75 11.32 -28.25
N GLN A 185 -1.39 10.09 -28.66
CA GLN A 185 -2.33 9.06 -29.07
C GLN A 185 -2.98 8.40 -27.84
N ALA A 186 -4.24 7.99 -27.95
CA ALA A 186 -5.00 7.32 -26.87
C ALA A 186 -4.31 6.07 -26.29
N GLY A 187 -3.49 5.36 -27.08
CA GLY A 187 -2.67 4.24 -26.61
C GLY A 187 -1.55 4.65 -25.64
N ALA A 188 -0.94 5.82 -25.84
CA ALA A 188 0.05 6.37 -24.90
C ALA A 188 -0.59 6.77 -23.57
N LEU A 189 -1.83 7.28 -23.59
CA LEU A 189 -2.63 7.58 -22.40
C LEU A 189 -2.91 6.33 -21.57
N MET A 190 -3.26 5.22 -22.20
CA MET A 190 -3.47 3.95 -21.49
C MET A 190 -2.18 3.41 -20.87
N ALA A 191 -1.05 3.43 -21.59
CA ALA A 191 0.23 3.07 -21.03
C ALA A 191 0.61 3.96 -19.83
N GLN A 192 0.27 5.24 -19.90
CA GLN A 192 0.49 6.20 -18.82
C GLN A 192 -0.43 5.94 -17.62
N VAL A 193 -1.70 5.59 -17.83
CA VAL A 193 -2.63 5.18 -16.74
C VAL A 193 -2.13 3.92 -16.03
N ILE A 194 -1.55 2.98 -16.78
CA ILE A 194 -0.98 1.75 -16.23
C ILE A 194 0.32 2.03 -15.48
N ASN A 195 1.20 2.85 -16.04
CA ASN A 195 2.56 3.08 -15.53
C ASN A 195 2.67 4.29 -14.59
N ASN A 196 1.81 5.30 -14.74
CA ASN A 196 1.81 6.53 -13.94
C ASN A 196 0.45 6.73 -13.27
N ARG A 197 0.25 6.08 -12.14
CA ARG A 197 -1.00 6.19 -11.37
C ARG A 197 -1.30 7.62 -10.90
N ASN A 198 -0.36 8.51 -11.01
CA ASN A 198 -0.41 9.93 -10.62
C ASN A 198 -1.13 10.13 -9.26
N ILE A 199 -0.79 9.24 -8.32
CA ILE A 199 -1.30 9.25 -6.96
C ILE A 199 -0.71 10.45 -6.24
N THR A 200 -1.56 11.19 -5.56
CA THR A 200 -1.14 12.39 -4.84
C THR A 200 -0.98 12.12 -3.35
N LYS A 201 -0.20 12.94 -2.65
CA LYS A 201 -0.08 12.84 -1.18
C LYS A 201 -1.43 12.83 -0.43
N PRO A 202 -2.46 13.62 -0.80
CA PRO A 202 -3.78 13.46 -0.21
C PRO A 202 -4.41 12.09 -0.44
N MET A 203 -4.28 11.50 -1.64
CA MET A 203 -4.78 10.15 -1.93
C MET A 203 -4.05 9.08 -1.12
N GLU A 204 -2.72 9.22 -0.93
CA GLU A 204 -1.94 8.36 -0.06
C GLU A 204 -2.45 8.40 1.40
N ARG A 205 -2.68 9.60 1.93
CA ARG A 205 -3.21 9.77 3.29
C ARG A 205 -4.61 9.21 3.44
N GLU A 206 -5.46 9.32 2.41
CA GLU A 206 -6.79 8.74 2.40
C GLU A 206 -6.71 7.21 2.39
N ALA A 207 -5.85 6.63 1.56
CA ALA A 207 -5.61 5.19 1.51
C ALA A 207 -5.03 4.65 2.84
N ASP A 208 -4.08 5.36 3.46
CA ASP A 208 -3.58 5.03 4.79
C ASP A 208 -4.66 5.06 5.87
N ALA A 209 -5.52 6.07 5.84
CA ALA A 209 -6.62 6.16 6.80
C ALA A 209 -7.58 4.98 6.67
N LEU A 210 -7.95 4.62 5.42
CA LEU A 210 -8.79 3.49 5.12
C LEU A 210 -8.14 2.15 5.48
N ALA A 211 -6.85 1.97 5.18
CA ALA A 211 -6.12 0.77 5.58
C ALA A 211 -6.21 0.53 7.09
N PHE A 212 -6.02 1.58 7.90
CA PHE A 212 -6.18 1.47 9.35
C PHE A 212 -7.60 1.07 9.73
N ASP A 213 -8.59 1.74 9.14
CA ASP A 213 -10.00 1.46 9.43
C ASP A 213 -10.38 0.03 9.02
N TYR A 214 -9.88 -0.47 7.88
CA TYR A 214 -10.12 -1.85 7.45
C TYR A 214 -9.45 -2.86 8.39
N ILE A 215 -8.18 -2.65 8.74
CA ILE A 215 -7.42 -3.57 9.62
C ILE A 215 -8.06 -3.66 11.01
N THR A 216 -8.56 -2.56 11.58
CA THR A 216 -9.23 -2.57 12.90
C THR A 216 -10.58 -3.32 12.89
N HIS A 217 -11.14 -3.62 11.71
CA HIS A 217 -12.34 -4.45 11.54
C HIS A 217 -12.00 -5.89 11.10
N THR A 218 -10.76 -6.31 11.22
CA THR A 218 -10.29 -7.68 10.97
C THR A 218 -9.71 -8.27 12.26
N ASN A 219 -9.20 -9.49 12.17
CA ASN A 219 -8.40 -10.11 13.24
C ASN A 219 -6.91 -9.82 13.15
N TYR A 220 -6.46 -9.00 12.20
CA TYR A 220 -5.07 -8.58 12.09
C TYR A 220 -4.70 -7.57 13.17
N ASN A 221 -3.41 -7.60 13.56
CA ASN A 221 -2.88 -6.67 14.54
C ASN A 221 -2.80 -5.24 13.96
N PRO A 222 -3.53 -4.26 14.50
CA PRO A 222 -3.49 -2.89 13.97
C PRO A 222 -2.12 -2.21 14.11
N GLY A 223 -1.26 -2.72 14.98
CA GLY A 223 0.13 -2.25 15.10
C GLY A 223 0.99 -2.49 13.87
N ALA A 224 0.61 -3.47 13.04
CA ALA A 224 1.27 -3.71 11.76
C ALA A 224 1.25 -2.47 10.84
N CYS A 225 0.23 -1.59 10.98
CA CYS A 225 0.15 -0.35 10.22
C CYS A 225 1.36 0.57 10.45
N ALA A 226 1.87 0.66 11.68
CA ALA A 226 3.08 1.42 11.97
C ALA A 226 4.36 0.58 11.76
N ALA A 227 4.29 -0.72 12.04
CA ALA A 227 5.42 -1.65 11.93
C ALA A 227 5.93 -1.76 10.50
N VAL A 228 5.05 -1.92 9.51
CA VAL A 228 5.43 -2.03 8.09
C VAL A 228 6.20 -0.79 7.61
N TRP A 229 5.80 0.42 8.04
CA TRP A 229 6.53 1.64 7.71
C TRP A 229 7.88 1.73 8.43
N GLN A 230 7.97 1.24 9.67
CA GLN A 230 9.26 1.12 10.35
C GLN A 230 10.19 0.19 9.59
N ARG A 231 9.72 -0.97 9.13
CA ARG A 231 10.48 -1.91 8.29
C ARG A 231 10.94 -1.26 6.99
N VAL A 232 10.05 -0.59 6.26
CA VAL A 232 10.39 0.10 5.00
C VAL A 232 11.47 1.16 5.23
N MET A 233 11.39 1.92 6.33
CA MET A 233 12.41 2.90 6.72
C MET A 233 13.75 2.24 7.06
N ASP A 234 13.74 1.14 7.80
CA ASP A 234 14.97 0.41 8.15
C ASP A 234 15.62 -0.20 6.89
N LEU A 235 14.82 -0.77 5.99
CA LEU A 235 15.29 -1.29 4.69
C LEU A 235 15.80 -0.18 3.77
N SER A 236 15.16 0.98 3.75
CA SER A 236 15.61 2.11 2.91
C SER A 236 17.01 2.61 3.30
N LYS A 237 17.41 2.41 4.55
CA LYS A 237 18.75 2.74 5.06
C LYS A 237 19.78 1.63 4.81
N SER A 238 19.37 0.37 5.00
CA SER A 238 20.28 -0.79 4.92
C SER A 238 20.34 -1.41 3.54
N HIS A 239 19.22 -1.49 2.82
CA HIS A 239 19.05 -2.12 1.52
C HIS A 239 18.12 -1.30 0.62
N PRO A 240 18.52 -0.07 0.19
CA PRO A 240 17.63 0.85 -0.54
C PRO A 240 16.98 0.23 -1.78
N SER A 241 17.74 -0.60 -2.52
CA SER A 241 17.24 -1.26 -3.74
C SER A 241 16.05 -2.17 -3.50
N ALA A 242 15.91 -2.72 -2.30
CA ALA A 242 14.80 -3.62 -1.96
C ALA A 242 13.44 -2.90 -1.94
N VAL A 243 13.41 -1.61 -1.64
CA VAL A 243 12.17 -0.83 -1.44
C VAL A 243 12.03 0.37 -2.37
N ASN A 244 13.01 0.63 -3.27
CA ASN A 244 13.01 1.82 -4.13
C ASN A 244 11.74 1.94 -4.99
N GLN A 245 11.25 0.85 -5.58
CA GLN A 245 10.04 0.90 -6.41
C GLN A 245 8.82 1.24 -5.57
N PHE A 246 8.67 0.59 -4.43
CA PHE A 246 7.57 0.87 -3.49
C PHE A 246 7.57 2.34 -3.05
N LEU A 247 8.75 2.86 -2.69
CA LEU A 247 8.90 4.26 -2.27
C LEU A 247 8.70 5.27 -3.41
N SER A 248 8.96 4.87 -4.66
CA SER A 248 8.62 5.68 -5.84
C SER A 248 7.13 5.81 -6.04
N ASP A 249 6.41 4.72 -5.85
CA ASP A 249 4.95 4.64 -6.02
C ASP A 249 4.20 5.20 -4.79
N HIS A 250 4.77 5.01 -3.61
CA HIS A 250 4.22 5.41 -2.32
C HIS A 250 5.28 6.20 -1.53
N PRO A 251 5.43 7.50 -1.79
CA PRO A 251 6.44 8.31 -1.12
C PRO A 251 6.35 8.15 0.40
N ALA A 252 7.40 7.57 1.00
CA ALA A 252 7.52 7.49 2.43
C ALA A 252 8.01 8.83 2.97
N ASP A 253 7.33 9.31 3.99
CA ASP A 253 7.91 10.20 4.96
C ASP A 253 7.71 9.58 6.36
N ASP A 254 8.57 9.91 7.31
CA ASP A 254 8.45 9.45 8.70
C ASP A 254 7.05 9.73 9.27
N SER A 255 6.32 10.67 8.65
CA SER A 255 4.98 11.07 9.05
C SER A 255 3.93 9.97 8.87
N ARG A 256 4.10 9.01 7.94
CA ARG A 256 3.14 7.91 7.75
C ARG A 256 3.17 6.96 8.95
N ARG A 257 4.36 6.49 9.36
CA ARG A 257 4.53 5.69 10.58
C ARG A 257 3.99 6.41 11.81
N ASP A 258 4.36 7.69 11.97
CA ASP A 258 3.96 8.49 13.13
C ASP A 258 2.45 8.78 13.13
N THR A 259 1.84 8.91 11.97
CA THR A 259 0.38 9.04 11.82
C THR A 259 -0.32 7.76 12.28
N TYR A 260 0.15 6.58 11.87
CA TYR A 260 -0.39 5.32 12.35
C TYR A 260 -0.18 5.14 13.86
N SER A 261 0.97 5.50 14.40
CA SER A 261 1.22 5.48 15.84
C SER A 261 0.22 6.37 16.61
N LYS A 262 -0.08 7.58 16.09
CA LYS A 262 -1.11 8.46 16.66
C LYS A 262 -2.51 7.85 16.57
N LYS A 263 -2.87 7.24 15.45
CA LYS A 263 -4.16 6.54 15.29
C LYS A 263 -4.31 5.39 16.29
N LEU A 264 -3.25 4.60 16.51
CA LEU A 264 -3.22 3.55 17.53
C LEU A 264 -3.41 4.12 18.95
N THR A 265 -2.77 5.25 19.26
CA THR A 265 -2.99 5.93 20.53
C THR A 265 -4.45 6.36 20.67
N GLN A 266 -5.04 6.96 19.65
CA GLN A 266 -6.45 7.34 19.63
C GLN A 266 -7.39 6.12 19.76
N TYR A 267 -7.06 5.02 19.08
CA TYR A 267 -7.82 3.76 19.12
C TYR A 267 -7.84 3.13 20.51
N SER A 268 -6.83 3.41 21.35
CA SER A 268 -6.77 3.03 22.76
C SER A 268 -7.29 4.11 23.72
N ASP A 269 -8.03 5.11 23.27
CA ASP A 269 -8.48 6.26 24.05
C ASP A 269 -7.34 7.02 24.76
N GLY A 270 -6.15 7.05 24.14
CA GLY A 270 -4.96 7.72 24.66
C GLY A 270 -4.13 6.89 25.63
N HIS A 271 -4.54 5.69 25.96
CA HIS A 271 -3.88 4.87 26.98
C HIS A 271 -2.55 4.27 26.55
N VAL A 272 -2.37 3.96 25.25
CA VAL A 272 -1.19 3.23 24.75
C VAL A 272 -0.38 4.09 23.79
N THR A 273 0.94 4.13 24.00
CA THR A 273 1.88 4.81 23.11
C THR A 273 3.11 3.94 22.86
N ALA A 274 3.74 4.11 21.69
CA ALA A 274 5.07 3.56 21.41
C ALA A 274 5.95 4.66 20.80
N GLN A 275 7.15 4.81 21.32
CA GLN A 275 8.15 5.73 20.81
C GLN A 275 9.54 5.15 21.00
N ASP A 276 10.34 5.17 19.94
CA ASP A 276 11.73 4.68 19.94
C ASP A 276 11.92 3.25 20.48
N GLY A 277 10.94 2.38 20.24
CA GLY A 277 10.93 1.00 20.71
C GLY A 277 10.38 0.82 22.13
N ILE A 278 10.03 1.90 22.83
CA ILE A 278 9.48 1.84 24.18
C ILE A 278 7.96 1.90 24.12
N VAL A 279 7.29 0.88 24.64
CA VAL A 279 5.83 0.83 24.79
C VAL A 279 5.42 1.29 26.18
N LYS A 280 4.48 2.23 26.24
CA LYS A 280 3.92 2.75 27.48
C LYS A 280 2.42 2.54 27.56
N VAL A 281 1.94 2.29 28.77
CA VAL A 281 0.53 2.23 29.13
C VAL A 281 0.29 3.24 30.24
N ASN A 282 -0.72 4.10 30.10
CA ASN A 282 -1.00 5.19 31.04
C ASN A 282 0.25 6.01 31.42
N THR A 283 1.08 6.34 30.42
CA THR A 283 2.37 7.05 30.55
C THR A 283 3.51 6.25 31.19
N GLN A 284 3.26 5.09 31.78
CA GLN A 284 4.26 4.26 32.43
C GLN A 284 4.85 3.25 31.42
N VAL A 285 6.16 2.99 31.53
CA VAL A 285 6.85 2.02 30.66
C VAL A 285 6.32 0.62 30.94
N PHE A 286 5.79 0.00 29.88
CA PHE A 286 5.38 -1.40 29.92
C PHE A 286 6.55 -2.31 29.52
N THR A 287 7.10 -2.10 28.32
CA THR A 287 8.23 -2.93 27.83
C THR A 287 9.02 -2.21 26.73
N THR A 288 10.23 -2.70 26.50
CA THR A 288 11.06 -2.39 25.33
C THR A 288 11.41 -3.73 24.70
N PRO A 289 10.62 -4.22 23.71
CA PRO A 289 10.84 -5.53 23.13
C PRO A 289 12.22 -5.63 22.47
N ALA A 290 12.89 -6.76 22.58
CA ALA A 290 14.09 -7.06 21.84
C ALA A 290 13.78 -7.36 20.36
N ALA A 291 14.78 -7.25 19.46
CA ALA A 291 14.62 -7.70 18.08
C ALA A 291 14.47 -9.24 18.06
N ALA A 292 13.52 -9.76 17.30
CA ALA A 292 13.28 -11.19 17.17
C ALA A 292 12.42 -11.51 15.92
N GLY A 293 12.52 -12.73 15.43
CA GLY A 293 11.67 -13.22 14.32
C GLY A 293 11.82 -12.40 13.03
N GLY A 294 13.01 -11.87 12.77
CA GLY A 294 13.25 -11.02 11.59
C GLY A 294 12.71 -9.59 11.72
N MET A 295 12.17 -9.21 12.89
CA MET A 295 11.68 -7.86 13.19
C MET A 295 12.68 -7.10 14.06
N SER A 296 12.85 -5.81 13.80
CA SER A 296 13.58 -4.91 14.72
C SER A 296 12.82 -4.71 16.03
N ALA A 297 13.51 -4.24 17.06
CA ALA A 297 12.91 -3.89 18.34
C ALA A 297 11.78 -2.85 18.17
N LYS A 298 11.98 -1.88 17.27
CA LYS A 298 10.98 -0.85 16.97
C LYS A 298 9.75 -1.42 16.28
N GLU A 299 9.90 -2.31 15.31
CA GLU A 299 8.76 -3.00 14.68
C GLU A 299 7.96 -3.78 15.73
N ARG A 300 8.63 -4.59 16.55
CA ARG A 300 7.96 -5.35 17.61
C ARG A 300 7.23 -4.46 18.60
N SER A 301 7.77 -3.28 18.91
CA SER A 301 7.08 -2.33 19.81
C SER A 301 5.73 -1.85 19.24
N TYR A 302 5.62 -1.69 17.91
CA TYR A 302 4.35 -1.35 17.30
C TYR A 302 3.36 -2.51 17.32
N PHE A 303 3.80 -3.75 17.15
CA PHE A 303 2.92 -4.92 17.33
C PHE A 303 2.40 -5.02 18.76
N VAL A 304 3.24 -4.82 19.76
CA VAL A 304 2.82 -4.78 21.17
C VAL A 304 1.84 -3.63 21.43
N MET A 305 2.14 -2.44 20.89
CA MET A 305 1.23 -1.30 20.96
C MET A 305 -0.13 -1.60 20.33
N GLY A 306 -0.15 -2.25 19.16
CA GLY A 306 -1.39 -2.58 18.44
C GLY A 306 -2.26 -3.56 19.22
N ASN A 307 -1.67 -4.63 19.77
CA ASN A 307 -2.40 -5.58 20.61
C ASN A 307 -2.94 -4.94 21.88
N LEU A 308 -2.15 -4.09 22.54
CA LEU A 308 -2.64 -3.32 23.70
C LEU A 308 -3.76 -2.36 23.31
N ALA A 309 -3.59 -1.63 22.19
CA ALA A 309 -4.62 -0.70 21.73
C ALA A 309 -5.93 -1.42 21.43
N ALA A 310 -5.88 -2.58 20.75
CA ALA A 310 -7.05 -3.42 20.53
C ALA A 310 -7.65 -3.94 21.85
N ALA A 311 -6.82 -4.35 22.80
CA ALA A 311 -7.29 -4.78 24.12
C ALA A 311 -8.03 -3.66 24.88
N TYR A 312 -7.51 -2.44 24.84
CA TYR A 312 -8.19 -1.29 25.44
C TYR A 312 -9.49 -0.96 24.73
N HIS A 313 -9.45 -0.87 23.41
CA HIS A 313 -10.64 -0.59 22.58
C HIS A 313 -11.77 -1.59 22.84
N ASN A 314 -11.43 -2.87 22.98
CA ASN A 314 -12.37 -3.95 23.23
C ASN A 314 -12.69 -4.17 24.73
N GLY A 315 -12.24 -3.28 25.61
CA GLY A 315 -12.54 -3.34 27.04
C GLY A 315 -11.84 -4.47 27.81
N GLN A 316 -10.83 -5.12 27.20
CA GLN A 316 -10.06 -6.19 27.86
C GLN A 316 -9.14 -5.66 28.98
N ASN A 317 -8.83 -4.36 28.99
CA ASN A 317 -8.08 -3.69 30.05
C ASN A 317 -8.72 -3.81 31.45
N LYS A 318 -10.01 -4.11 31.54
CA LYS A 318 -10.72 -4.38 32.78
C LYS A 318 -10.38 -5.73 33.39
N ASN A 319 -9.87 -6.67 32.60
CA ASN A 319 -9.49 -8.01 33.00
C ASN A 319 -8.05 -8.03 33.54
N ALA A 320 -7.70 -9.06 34.29
CA ALA A 320 -6.34 -9.27 34.75
C ALA A 320 -5.41 -9.60 33.56
N ALA A 321 -4.20 -9.07 33.61
CA ALA A 321 -3.12 -9.57 32.77
C ALA A 321 -2.52 -10.84 33.41
N SER A 322 -2.18 -11.80 32.58
CA SER A 322 -1.60 -13.10 32.96
C SER A 322 -0.52 -13.52 31.97
N ALA A 323 0.27 -14.51 32.32
CA ALA A 323 1.15 -15.20 31.40
C ALA A 323 0.51 -16.53 30.99
N ASP A 324 0.53 -16.82 29.69
CA ASP A 324 0.24 -18.14 29.11
C ASP A 324 1.49 -18.63 28.39
N GLY A 325 2.24 -19.49 29.04
CA GLY A 325 3.61 -19.82 28.61
C GLY A 325 4.47 -18.56 28.48
N ASN A 326 4.99 -18.31 27.30
CA ASN A 326 5.81 -17.12 27.01
C ASN A 326 4.97 -15.91 26.53
N THR A 327 3.65 -16.01 26.51
CA THR A 327 2.78 -14.95 26.00
C THR A 327 2.13 -14.18 27.14
N VAL A 328 2.29 -12.86 27.11
CA VAL A 328 1.53 -11.94 27.98
C VAL A 328 0.14 -11.80 27.42
N MET A 329 -0.87 -12.08 28.26
CA MET A 329 -2.29 -11.92 27.94
C MET A 329 -2.89 -10.73 28.72
N LEU A 330 -3.87 -10.06 28.14
CA LEU A 330 -4.73 -9.11 28.84
C LEU A 330 -6.19 -9.53 28.60
N GLY A 331 -6.79 -10.15 29.60
CA GLY A 331 -8.01 -10.90 29.38
C GLY A 331 -7.78 -12.03 28.35
N ASN A 332 -8.54 -12.03 27.27
CA ASN A 332 -8.40 -12.99 26.18
C ASN A 332 -7.48 -12.50 25.02
N GLN A 333 -6.98 -11.27 25.12
CA GLN A 333 -6.13 -10.68 24.08
C GLN A 333 -4.66 -11.02 24.32
N PRO A 334 -3.98 -11.74 23.39
CA PRO A 334 -2.53 -11.87 23.43
C PRO A 334 -1.89 -10.51 23.14
N ILE A 335 -0.94 -10.12 23.99
CA ILE A 335 -0.27 -8.82 23.90
C ILE A 335 1.11 -8.98 23.27
N MET A 336 1.90 -9.93 23.77
CA MET A 336 3.27 -10.12 23.34
C MET A 336 3.73 -11.53 23.66
N THR A 337 4.30 -12.23 22.68
CA THR A 337 5.08 -13.45 22.94
C THR A 337 6.53 -13.07 23.20
N CYS A 338 7.00 -13.36 24.41
CA CYS A 338 8.36 -13.06 24.85
C CYS A 338 9.37 -14.03 24.24
N THR A 339 10.51 -13.51 23.85
CA THR A 339 11.67 -14.25 23.34
C THR A 339 12.81 -14.19 24.37
N SER A 340 13.91 -14.88 24.11
CA SER A 340 15.06 -14.92 25.04
C SER A 340 15.70 -13.53 25.31
N GLY A 341 15.45 -12.56 24.44
CA GLY A 341 15.93 -11.17 24.63
C GLY A 341 14.97 -10.26 25.38
N ASP A 342 13.76 -10.74 25.66
CA ASP A 342 12.73 -9.97 26.36
C ASP A 342 12.69 -10.28 27.85
N GLU A 343 12.04 -9.45 28.64
CA GLU A 343 11.65 -9.80 30.00
C GLU A 343 10.63 -10.96 29.94
N ASN A 344 10.59 -11.81 30.97
CA ASN A 344 9.66 -12.93 31.00
C ASN A 344 8.19 -12.46 31.09
N ALA A 345 7.29 -13.32 30.59
CA ALA A 345 5.86 -13.00 30.48
C ALA A 345 5.20 -12.73 31.85
N ASP A 346 5.60 -13.44 32.91
CA ASP A 346 5.05 -13.24 34.26
C ASP A 346 5.39 -11.85 34.80
N THR A 347 6.65 -11.41 34.63
CA THR A 347 7.09 -10.08 35.06
C THR A 347 6.33 -8.99 34.33
N LEU A 348 6.16 -9.16 33.01
CA LEU A 348 5.41 -8.21 32.17
C LEU A 348 3.92 -8.20 32.53
N ALA A 349 3.30 -9.35 32.76
CA ALA A 349 1.91 -9.44 33.21
C ALA A 349 1.69 -8.76 34.56
N GLN A 350 2.56 -8.98 35.53
CA GLN A 350 2.51 -8.30 36.82
C GLN A 350 2.68 -6.77 36.68
N ARG A 351 3.61 -6.32 35.80
CA ARG A 351 3.78 -4.90 35.50
C ARG A 351 2.51 -4.34 34.86
N LEU A 352 1.95 -5.01 33.85
CA LEU A 352 0.74 -4.57 33.16
C LEU A 352 -0.44 -4.42 34.12
N ASN A 353 -0.60 -5.33 35.09
CA ASN A 353 -1.63 -5.22 36.13
C ASN A 353 -1.47 -3.99 37.04
N LYS A 354 -0.27 -3.43 37.18
CA LYS A 354 -0.01 -2.25 38.00
C LYS A 354 -0.24 -0.94 37.26
N ILE A 355 -0.08 -0.94 35.94
CA ILE A 355 -0.05 0.28 35.12
C ILE A 355 -1.26 0.49 34.24
N LYS A 356 -2.07 -0.57 34.01
CA LYS A 356 -3.27 -0.53 33.18
C LYS A 356 -4.45 0.23 33.79
#